data_be0532c85f85406c047375be7b2e7d9e
#
_entry.id   be0532c85f85406c047375be7b2e7d9e
#
_cell.length_a   1.000
_cell.length_b   1.000
_cell.length_c   1.000
_cell.angle_alpha   90.00
_cell.angle_beta   90.00
_cell.angle_gamma   90.00
#
_symmetry.space_group_name_H-M   'P 1'
#
loop_
_entity.id
_entity.type
_entity.pdbx_description
1 polymer ?
#
loop_
_entity_poly.entity_id
_entity_poly.type
_entity_poly.pdbx_seq_one_letter_code
_entity_poly.pdbx_strand_id
1 'polypeptide(L)'
;MPRVPKIDMAEVTRLTREGRLQEAMGLLRGATLDAPGSDGGRTGSAPDSDRDPSAEEHSAEHRSIPGMPEIPPALRGLLDRMKQRVGEHIPGRIARPPIAPEPAALPEGARFEEHLYSDAAGTLVYKLYIPSGYHKQPLPLVVMLHGCNQSPDDFAAGTRMNSLAEQELFLVAYPAQSLSTSATKCWSWFNPEDQQRGRGEPALIAGITREIMRDYAVDPDRVYIAGLSAGGAAASIMGATYPDLYAAIGVHSGLAYGAADDMASALAAMHQGGMPTSFADQRYRGSDGTAPLVPTIVFHGDSDSTVNPVNADQVIAASPGVAQLRESRIPGESAGGIRYTRSLYTDENGRAPLEQWILHGAGHAWSGGSPDGSYTEPRGSDASREMLRFFMQHARSAAA
;
A
#
# COMPACT_ATOMS: atom_id res chain seq x y z
N MET A 1 27.13 10.71 -23.98
CA MET A 1 26.00 10.20 -23.16
C MET A 1 24.72 10.66 -23.84
N PRO A 2 23.81 9.77 -24.23
CA PRO A 2 22.53 10.18 -24.82
C PRO A 2 21.69 10.90 -23.76
N ARG A 3 21.15 12.07 -24.10
CA ARG A 3 20.21 12.82 -23.25
C ARG A 3 18.90 12.02 -23.17
N VAL A 4 18.50 11.62 -21.98
CA VAL A 4 17.15 11.09 -21.73
C VAL A 4 16.16 12.23 -22.03
N PRO A 5 15.17 12.04 -22.92
CA PRO A 5 14.17 13.08 -23.22
C PRO A 5 13.38 13.36 -21.94
N LYS A 6 13.24 14.65 -21.59
CA LYS A 6 12.36 15.08 -20.50
C LYS A 6 10.91 14.86 -20.95
N ILE A 7 10.18 14.01 -20.23
CA ILE A 7 8.75 13.78 -20.45
C ILE A 7 8.00 15.02 -19.98
N ASP A 8 7.15 15.59 -20.84
CA ASP A 8 6.27 16.69 -20.47
C ASP A 8 5.02 16.16 -19.73
N MET A 9 5.07 16.14 -18.42
CA MET A 9 3.99 15.64 -17.57
C MET A 9 2.74 16.52 -17.59
N ALA A 10 2.85 17.82 -17.92
CA ALA A 10 1.69 18.70 -18.03
C ALA A 10 0.86 18.30 -19.29
N GLU A 11 1.54 17.98 -20.37
CA GLU A 11 0.91 17.51 -21.61
C GLU A 11 0.30 16.10 -21.43
N VAL A 12 0.98 15.20 -20.74
CA VAL A 12 0.43 13.87 -20.39
C VAL A 12 -0.86 14.03 -19.56
N THR A 13 -0.87 14.91 -18.59
CA THR A 13 -2.06 15.18 -17.76
C THR A 13 -3.21 15.77 -18.60
N ARG A 14 -2.91 16.71 -19.50
CA ARG A 14 -3.92 17.30 -20.39
C ARG A 14 -4.56 16.24 -21.28
N LEU A 15 -3.75 15.40 -21.95
CA LEU A 15 -4.22 14.33 -22.83
C LEU A 15 -5.05 13.29 -22.08
N THR A 16 -4.68 12.99 -20.85
CA THR A 16 -5.44 12.06 -20.00
C THR A 16 -6.83 12.62 -19.64
N ARG A 17 -6.91 13.91 -19.29
CA ARG A 17 -8.19 14.60 -19.02
C ARG A 17 -9.10 14.70 -20.24
N GLU A 18 -8.52 14.80 -21.44
CA GLU A 18 -9.24 14.79 -22.72
C GLU A 18 -9.62 13.37 -23.18
N GLY A 19 -9.32 12.32 -22.42
CA GLY A 19 -9.59 10.93 -22.81
C GLY A 19 -8.65 10.36 -23.89
N ARG A 20 -7.59 11.11 -24.27
CA ARG A 20 -6.62 10.74 -25.32
C ARG A 20 -5.50 9.88 -24.76
N LEU A 21 -5.87 8.75 -24.15
CA LEU A 21 -4.97 7.89 -23.38
C LEU A 21 -3.83 7.28 -24.21
N GLN A 22 -4.07 6.99 -25.48
CA GLN A 22 -3.05 6.44 -26.38
C GLN A 22 -1.89 7.42 -26.60
N GLU A 23 -2.21 8.70 -26.76
CA GLU A 23 -1.24 9.77 -26.96
C GLU A 23 -0.49 10.11 -25.66
N ALA A 24 -1.19 10.14 -24.53
CA ALA A 24 -0.56 10.27 -23.21
C ALA A 24 0.45 9.13 -22.97
N MET A 25 0.10 7.89 -23.32
CA MET A 25 0.99 6.73 -23.24
C MET A 25 2.16 6.79 -24.21
N GLY A 26 1.96 7.39 -25.39
CA GLY A 26 3.03 7.63 -26.38
C GLY A 26 4.10 8.56 -25.82
N LEU A 27 3.71 9.67 -25.19
CA LEU A 27 4.62 10.61 -24.53
C LEU A 27 5.40 9.97 -23.38
N LEU A 28 4.73 9.16 -22.56
CA LEU A 28 5.38 8.44 -21.46
C LEU A 28 6.41 7.41 -21.94
N ARG A 29 6.26 6.89 -23.17
CA ARG A 29 7.21 5.95 -23.79
C ARG A 29 8.32 6.66 -24.59
N GLY A 30 8.37 7.99 -24.61
CA GLY A 30 9.37 8.77 -25.32
C GLY A 30 9.14 8.82 -26.85
N ALA A 31 7.93 8.52 -27.34
CA ALA A 31 7.56 8.71 -28.73
C ALA A 31 7.22 10.18 -28.98
N THR A 32 7.83 10.81 -29.98
CA THR A 32 7.45 12.14 -30.46
C THR A 32 6.12 12.04 -31.21
N LEU A 33 5.20 12.97 -30.96
CA LEU A 33 3.95 13.08 -31.71
C LEU A 33 4.26 13.57 -33.12
N ASP A 34 4.10 12.71 -34.12
CA ASP A 34 4.01 13.16 -35.54
C ASP A 34 2.62 13.76 -35.77
N ALA A 35 2.59 14.93 -36.36
CA ALA A 35 1.35 15.64 -36.71
C ALA A 35 0.51 14.83 -37.69
N PRO A 36 -0.85 14.86 -37.60
CA PRO A 36 -1.71 14.13 -38.54
C PRO A 36 -1.70 14.78 -39.92
N GLY A 37 -1.20 14.05 -40.89
CA GLY A 37 -1.35 14.36 -42.31
C GLY A 37 -2.78 14.11 -42.76
N SER A 38 -3.37 15.12 -43.38
CA SER A 38 -4.65 15.08 -44.09
C SER A 38 -4.54 14.31 -45.41
N ASP A 39 -5.47 13.41 -45.69
CA ASP A 39 -6.16 13.13 -46.99
C ASP A 39 -6.66 11.67 -46.96
N GLY A 40 -7.91 11.38 -47.33
CA GLY A 40 -8.62 11.52 -48.57
C GLY A 40 -9.28 10.20 -48.92
N GLY A 41 -10.60 10.12 -48.79
CA GLY A 41 -11.62 9.51 -49.56
C GLY A 41 -11.52 8.07 -50.15
N ARG A 42 -12.56 7.26 -49.92
CA ARG A 42 -13.52 6.66 -50.85
C ARG A 42 -14.11 5.32 -50.37
N THR A 43 -15.40 5.34 -50.12
CA THR A 43 -16.53 4.52 -50.61
C THR A 43 -16.28 3.09 -51.14
N GLY A 44 -17.12 2.15 -50.68
CA GLY A 44 -17.42 0.92 -51.40
C GLY A 44 -18.09 -0.20 -50.56
N SER A 45 -19.41 -0.19 -50.54
CA SER A 45 -20.42 -1.28 -50.69
C SER A 45 -20.14 -2.70 -50.18
N ALA A 46 -21.08 -3.23 -49.40
CA ALA A 46 -21.44 -4.64 -49.26
C ALA A 46 -22.00 -5.23 -50.57
N PRO A 47 -22.19 -6.57 -50.75
CA PRO A 47 -23.24 -7.32 -50.05
C PRO A 47 -22.97 -8.83 -49.75
N ASP A 48 -23.78 -9.31 -48.81
CA ASP A 48 -24.62 -10.54 -48.80
C ASP A 48 -24.06 -11.95 -49.06
N SER A 49 -24.41 -12.82 -48.22
CA SER A 49 -25.20 -14.07 -48.27
C SER A 49 -24.55 -15.35 -47.71
N ASP A 50 -25.33 -15.90 -46.79
CA ASP A 50 -25.84 -17.29 -46.66
C ASP A 50 -25.09 -18.37 -45.89
N ARG A 51 -25.88 -18.83 -44.85
CA ARG A 51 -26.13 -20.20 -44.30
C ARG A 51 -25.11 -20.88 -43.38
N ASP A 52 -25.37 -20.99 -42.12
CA ASP A 52 -26.09 -21.95 -41.19
C ASP A 52 -25.76 -23.46 -41.40
N PRO A 53 -25.91 -24.35 -40.35
CA PRO A 53 -25.81 -24.24 -38.91
C PRO A 53 -25.00 -25.40 -38.24
N SER A 54 -24.93 -25.34 -36.91
CA SER A 54 -24.77 -26.44 -35.94
C SER A 54 -23.39 -26.63 -35.33
N ALA A 55 -23.29 -26.20 -34.04
CA ALA A 55 -22.82 -27.00 -32.92
C ALA A 55 -23.00 -26.15 -31.63
N GLU A 56 -23.83 -26.67 -30.73
CA GLU A 56 -24.03 -26.17 -29.38
C GLU A 56 -22.78 -26.41 -28.54
N GLU A 57 -22.21 -25.37 -27.95
CA GLU A 57 -21.41 -25.45 -26.74
C GLU A 57 -21.81 -24.34 -25.78
N HIS A 58 -22.25 -24.75 -24.60
CA HIS A 58 -22.67 -23.92 -23.50
C HIS A 58 -21.52 -23.07 -22.96
N SER A 59 -21.52 -21.78 -23.31
CA SER A 59 -20.71 -20.76 -22.65
C SER A 59 -21.56 -20.04 -21.60
N ALA A 60 -21.13 -20.11 -20.36
CA ALA A 60 -21.74 -19.40 -19.24
C ALA A 60 -21.71 -17.88 -19.49
N GLU A 61 -22.89 -17.29 -19.64
CA GLU A 61 -23.07 -15.84 -19.78
C GLU A 61 -22.66 -15.12 -18.50
N HIS A 62 -21.62 -14.30 -18.62
CA HIS A 62 -21.29 -13.28 -17.63
C HIS A 62 -22.36 -12.17 -17.71
N ARG A 63 -23.32 -12.18 -16.80
CA ARG A 63 -24.23 -11.05 -16.61
C ARG A 63 -23.47 -9.86 -16.03
N SER A 64 -23.27 -8.84 -16.87
CA SER A 64 -22.77 -7.53 -16.45
C SER A 64 -23.79 -6.86 -15.53
N ILE A 65 -23.35 -6.44 -14.35
CA ILE A 65 -24.15 -5.62 -13.44
C ILE A 65 -24.06 -4.17 -13.94
N PRO A 66 -25.18 -3.48 -14.21
CA PRO A 66 -25.14 -2.09 -14.69
C PRO A 66 -24.68 -1.15 -13.56
N GLY A 67 -23.59 -0.41 -13.80
CA GLY A 67 -23.17 0.68 -12.91
C GLY A 67 -21.73 0.66 -12.40
N MET A 68 -20.93 -0.36 -12.72
CA MET A 68 -19.49 -0.33 -12.39
C MET A 68 -18.68 0.35 -13.52
N PRO A 69 -17.76 1.27 -13.22
CA PRO A 69 -16.85 1.78 -14.22
C PRO A 69 -15.94 0.65 -14.71
N GLU A 70 -15.89 0.44 -16.03
CA GLU A 70 -14.99 -0.55 -16.63
C GLU A 70 -13.53 -0.18 -16.34
N ILE A 71 -12.76 -1.18 -15.91
CA ILE A 71 -11.31 -1.03 -15.72
C ILE A 71 -10.69 -0.72 -17.10
N PRO A 72 -9.98 0.41 -17.25
CA PRO A 72 -9.34 0.76 -18.51
C PRO A 72 -8.41 -0.36 -19.00
N PRO A 73 -8.37 -0.66 -20.33
CA PRO A 73 -7.54 -1.73 -20.88
C PRO A 73 -6.05 -1.64 -20.52
N ALA A 74 -5.54 -0.42 -20.32
CA ALA A 74 -4.17 -0.17 -19.87
C ALA A 74 -3.89 -0.70 -18.45
N LEU A 75 -4.89 -0.65 -17.56
CA LEU A 75 -4.77 -1.17 -16.20
C LEU A 75 -4.81 -2.70 -16.19
N ARG A 76 -5.62 -3.32 -17.07
CA ARG A 76 -5.64 -4.79 -17.25
C ARG A 76 -4.28 -5.30 -17.71
N GLY A 77 -3.63 -4.62 -18.67
CA GLY A 77 -2.29 -5.00 -19.15
C GLY A 77 -1.17 -4.82 -18.11
N LEU A 78 -1.31 -3.90 -17.15
CA LEU A 78 -0.38 -3.74 -16.04
C LEU A 78 -0.59 -4.83 -14.99
N LEU A 79 -1.84 -5.12 -14.65
CA LEU A 79 -2.24 -6.19 -13.74
C LEU A 79 -1.84 -7.58 -14.25
N ASP A 80 -1.97 -7.82 -15.55
CA ASP A 80 -1.55 -9.07 -16.17
C ASP A 80 -0.02 -9.22 -16.21
N ARG A 81 0.72 -8.12 -16.39
CA ARG A 81 2.18 -8.13 -16.25
C ARG A 81 2.66 -8.32 -14.82
N MET A 82 1.95 -7.80 -13.84
CA MET A 82 2.21 -8.10 -12.43
C MET A 82 1.96 -9.59 -12.12
N LYS A 83 0.92 -10.20 -12.70
CA LYS A 83 0.64 -11.64 -12.59
C LYS A 83 1.69 -12.51 -13.29
N GLN A 84 2.16 -12.11 -14.48
CA GLN A 84 3.14 -12.86 -15.27
C GLN A 84 4.54 -12.85 -14.65
N ARG A 85 5.00 -11.75 -14.05
CA ARG A 85 6.34 -11.67 -13.44
C ARG A 85 6.52 -12.48 -12.16
N VAL A 86 5.45 -12.85 -11.48
CA VAL A 86 5.49 -13.77 -10.32
C VAL A 86 5.66 -15.24 -10.76
N GLY A 87 5.42 -15.56 -12.05
CA GLY A 87 5.42 -16.92 -12.60
C GLY A 87 6.69 -17.38 -13.33
N GLU A 88 7.68 -16.54 -13.62
CA GLU A 88 8.72 -16.84 -14.62
C GLU A 88 10.10 -17.23 -14.07
N HIS A 89 10.24 -17.89 -12.95
CA HIS A 89 11.54 -18.45 -12.56
C HIS A 89 11.48 -19.83 -11.93
N ILE A 90 10.83 -20.81 -12.60
CA ILE A 90 11.13 -22.24 -12.40
C ILE A 90 10.82 -23.02 -13.71
N PRO A 91 11.82 -23.58 -14.43
CA PRO A 91 11.56 -24.48 -15.55
C PRO A 91 11.11 -25.84 -15.03
N GLY A 92 9.91 -26.28 -15.40
CA GLY A 92 9.55 -27.69 -15.39
C GLY A 92 8.56 -28.20 -14.36
N ARG A 93 7.57 -27.41 -13.93
CA ARG A 93 6.39 -27.97 -13.26
C ARG A 93 5.12 -27.32 -13.79
N ILE A 94 4.18 -28.15 -14.31
CA ILE A 94 2.79 -27.74 -14.55
C ILE A 94 2.24 -27.32 -13.19
N ALA A 95 2.10 -26.00 -12.97
CA ALA A 95 1.61 -25.45 -11.70
C ALA A 95 0.14 -25.84 -11.55
N ARG A 96 -0.14 -26.75 -10.65
CA ARG A 96 -1.46 -26.87 -10.02
C ARG A 96 -1.78 -25.50 -9.40
N PRO A 97 -3.03 -24.97 -9.51
CA PRO A 97 -3.38 -23.76 -8.79
C PRO A 97 -3.00 -23.94 -7.31
N PRO A 98 -2.37 -22.95 -6.66
CA PRO A 98 -1.99 -23.09 -5.27
C PRO A 98 -3.27 -23.40 -4.48
N ILE A 99 -3.31 -24.56 -3.86
CA ILE A 99 -4.27 -24.85 -2.78
C ILE A 99 -3.94 -23.78 -1.74
N ALA A 100 -4.92 -22.92 -1.40
CA ALA A 100 -4.76 -21.98 -0.31
C ALA A 100 -4.20 -22.79 0.88
N PRO A 101 -3.08 -22.36 1.49
CA PRO A 101 -2.54 -23.09 2.63
C PRO A 101 -3.64 -23.19 3.68
N GLU A 102 -3.83 -24.38 4.24
CA GLU A 102 -4.71 -24.52 5.40
C GLU A 102 -4.26 -23.51 6.44
N PRO A 103 -5.19 -22.75 7.04
CA PRO A 103 -4.82 -21.79 8.08
C PRO A 103 -4.01 -22.51 9.14
N ALA A 104 -2.79 -22.03 9.43
CA ALA A 104 -1.99 -22.58 10.51
C ALA A 104 -2.85 -22.62 11.77
N ALA A 105 -2.86 -23.76 12.47
CA ALA A 105 -3.64 -23.92 13.69
C ALA A 105 -3.25 -22.80 14.67
N LEU A 106 -4.25 -22.08 15.15
CA LEU A 106 -4.02 -21.04 16.14
C LEU A 106 -3.53 -21.66 17.46
N PRO A 107 -2.65 -20.98 18.21
CA PRO A 107 -2.33 -21.37 19.59
C PRO A 107 -3.61 -21.52 20.42
N GLU A 108 -3.61 -22.48 21.37
CA GLU A 108 -4.76 -22.67 22.27
C GLU A 108 -5.07 -21.36 23.03
N GLY A 109 -6.32 -20.91 22.95
CA GLY A 109 -6.78 -19.66 23.55
C GLY A 109 -6.60 -18.42 22.68
N ALA A 110 -5.81 -18.48 21.61
CA ALA A 110 -5.72 -17.39 20.65
C ALA A 110 -6.95 -17.36 19.74
N ARG A 111 -7.31 -16.16 19.24
CA ARG A 111 -8.46 -15.95 18.34
C ARG A 111 -8.05 -15.11 17.16
N PHE A 112 -8.59 -15.43 15.98
CA PHE A 112 -8.45 -14.64 14.76
C PHE A 112 -9.82 -14.50 14.11
N GLU A 113 -10.55 -13.47 14.52
CA GLU A 113 -11.99 -13.32 14.30
C GLU A 113 -12.26 -12.26 13.23
N GLU A 114 -13.31 -12.50 12.42
CA GLU A 114 -13.79 -11.55 11.43
C GLU A 114 -14.91 -10.69 12.03
N HIS A 115 -14.85 -9.39 11.78
CA HIS A 115 -15.78 -8.39 12.25
C HIS A 115 -16.21 -7.49 11.10
N LEU A 116 -17.36 -6.83 11.25
CA LEU A 116 -17.88 -5.85 10.32
C LEU A 116 -18.05 -4.51 11.03
N TYR A 117 -17.34 -3.49 10.55
CA TYR A 117 -17.51 -2.11 10.99
C TYR A 117 -18.34 -1.33 10.00
N SER A 118 -19.26 -0.48 10.48
CA SER A 118 -20.08 0.40 9.65
C SER A 118 -20.29 1.76 10.31
N ASP A 119 -20.15 2.81 9.51
CA ASP A 119 -20.50 4.18 9.90
C ASP A 119 -21.04 4.98 8.69
N ALA A 120 -21.12 6.30 8.83
CA ALA A 120 -21.58 7.19 7.76
C ALA A 120 -20.64 7.21 6.52
N ALA A 121 -19.38 6.81 6.65
CA ALA A 121 -18.42 6.74 5.55
C ALA A 121 -18.56 5.43 4.75
N GLY A 122 -19.23 4.40 5.30
CA GLY A 122 -19.44 3.13 4.64
C GLY A 122 -19.30 1.93 5.57
N THR A 123 -18.90 0.80 4.98
CA THR A 123 -18.74 -0.47 5.68
C THR A 123 -17.42 -1.12 5.29
N LEU A 124 -16.69 -1.64 6.27
CA LEU A 124 -15.44 -2.33 6.07
C LEU A 124 -15.35 -3.57 6.98
N VAL A 125 -14.99 -4.71 6.40
CA VAL A 125 -14.66 -5.93 7.15
C VAL A 125 -13.26 -5.80 7.72
N TYR A 126 -13.02 -6.35 8.90
CA TYR A 126 -11.67 -6.50 9.44
C TYR A 126 -11.51 -7.82 10.18
N LYS A 127 -10.29 -8.33 10.27
CA LYS A 127 -9.95 -9.44 11.16
C LYS A 127 -9.13 -8.94 12.35
N LEU A 128 -9.42 -9.49 13.53
CA LEU A 128 -8.72 -9.14 14.75
C LEU A 128 -8.04 -10.39 15.31
N TYR A 129 -6.73 -10.32 15.47
CA TYR A 129 -5.96 -11.32 16.21
C TYR A 129 -5.85 -10.91 17.66
N ILE A 130 -6.22 -11.85 18.54
CA ILE A 130 -6.18 -11.70 19.99
C ILE A 130 -5.26 -12.81 20.51
N PRO A 131 -4.10 -12.48 21.09
CA PRO A 131 -3.15 -13.50 21.57
C PRO A 131 -3.70 -14.29 22.74
N SER A 132 -3.24 -15.52 22.90
CA SER A 132 -3.69 -16.44 23.95
C SER A 132 -3.47 -15.88 25.38
N GLY A 133 -2.46 -15.06 25.54
CA GLY A 133 -2.13 -14.38 26.81
C GLY A 133 -2.96 -13.12 27.11
N TYR A 134 -4.01 -12.81 26.32
CA TYR A 134 -4.89 -11.68 26.60
C TYR A 134 -5.92 -12.02 27.68
N HIS A 135 -5.80 -11.36 28.82
CA HIS A 135 -6.69 -11.51 29.98
C HIS A 135 -7.34 -10.18 30.40
N LYS A 136 -7.65 -9.31 29.44
CA LYS A 136 -8.19 -7.95 29.62
C LYS A 136 -7.21 -6.96 30.28
N GLN A 137 -5.93 -7.24 30.27
CA GLN A 137 -4.89 -6.25 30.57
C GLN A 137 -4.72 -5.29 29.38
N PRO A 138 -4.32 -4.02 29.63
CA PRO A 138 -4.03 -3.07 28.54
C PRO A 138 -2.89 -3.55 27.66
N LEU A 139 -3.16 -3.82 26.38
CA LEU A 139 -2.20 -4.24 25.36
C LEU A 139 -2.03 -3.19 24.26
N PRO A 140 -0.87 -3.12 23.60
CA PRO A 140 -0.73 -2.38 22.37
C PRO A 140 -1.66 -2.91 21.27
N LEU A 141 -2.01 -2.05 20.31
CA LEU A 141 -2.73 -2.41 19.10
C LEU A 141 -1.89 -2.04 17.87
N VAL A 142 -1.72 -2.98 16.96
CA VAL A 142 -1.11 -2.73 15.64
C VAL A 142 -2.16 -2.95 14.55
N VAL A 143 -2.42 -1.93 13.74
CA VAL A 143 -3.30 -2.02 12.57
C VAL A 143 -2.44 -2.31 11.34
N MET A 144 -2.76 -3.38 10.59
CA MET A 144 -1.98 -3.88 9.46
C MET A 144 -2.78 -3.76 8.16
N LEU A 145 -2.32 -2.91 7.24
CA LEU A 145 -2.96 -2.63 5.97
C LEU A 145 -2.29 -3.39 4.82
N HIS A 146 -3.00 -4.33 4.24
CA HIS A 146 -2.49 -5.19 3.17
C HIS A 146 -2.24 -4.43 1.85
N GLY A 147 -1.40 -4.96 0.97
CA GLY A 147 -1.21 -4.47 -0.39
C GLY A 147 -2.34 -4.88 -1.34
N CYS A 148 -2.32 -4.34 -2.56
CA CYS A 148 -3.27 -4.73 -3.61
C CYS A 148 -3.28 -6.24 -3.84
N ASN A 149 -4.45 -6.81 -4.14
CA ASN A 149 -4.71 -8.24 -4.37
C ASN A 149 -4.53 -9.15 -3.14
N GLN A 150 -4.12 -8.65 -2.01
CA GLN A 150 -4.00 -9.42 -0.78
C GLN A 150 -5.34 -9.51 0.00
N SER A 151 -5.33 -10.28 1.06
CA SER A 151 -6.40 -10.37 2.06
C SER A 151 -5.79 -10.27 3.47
N PRO A 152 -6.59 -10.04 4.52
CA PRO A 152 -6.15 -10.13 5.90
C PRO A 152 -5.40 -11.42 6.24
N ASP A 153 -5.90 -12.58 5.80
CA ASP A 153 -5.26 -13.88 6.05
C ASP A 153 -3.92 -13.99 5.35
N ASP A 154 -3.84 -13.63 4.07
CA ASP A 154 -2.62 -13.64 3.28
C ASP A 154 -1.55 -12.70 3.88
N PHE A 155 -1.97 -11.50 4.28
CA PHE A 155 -1.06 -10.52 4.87
C PHE A 155 -0.62 -10.91 6.28
N ALA A 156 -1.50 -11.48 7.10
CA ALA A 156 -1.16 -12.01 8.42
C ALA A 156 -0.14 -13.17 8.31
N ALA A 157 -0.36 -14.11 7.38
CA ALA A 157 0.57 -15.20 7.12
C ALA A 157 1.92 -14.70 6.61
N GLY A 158 1.91 -13.79 5.63
CA GLY A 158 3.12 -13.24 5.02
C GLY A 158 3.96 -12.41 5.99
N THR A 159 3.34 -11.55 6.78
CA THR A 159 4.06 -10.70 7.75
C THR A 159 4.43 -11.43 9.04
N ARG A 160 3.78 -12.54 9.35
CA ARG A 160 3.89 -13.27 10.64
C ARG A 160 3.58 -12.39 11.87
N MET A 161 2.81 -11.31 11.67
CA MET A 161 2.54 -10.37 12.76
C MET A 161 1.73 -11.03 13.88
N ASN A 162 0.85 -12.01 13.57
CA ASN A 162 0.14 -12.79 14.58
C ASN A 162 1.08 -13.62 15.45
N SER A 163 2.10 -14.26 14.85
CA SER A 163 3.10 -15.01 15.63
C SER A 163 3.92 -14.10 16.54
N LEU A 164 4.20 -12.89 16.09
CA LEU A 164 4.88 -11.89 16.90
C LEU A 164 3.97 -11.36 18.02
N ALA A 165 2.68 -11.16 17.72
CA ALA A 165 1.67 -10.76 18.69
C ALA A 165 1.48 -11.79 19.81
N GLU A 166 1.61 -13.07 19.49
CA GLU A 166 1.60 -14.13 20.50
C GLU A 166 2.81 -14.06 21.44
N GLN A 167 4.00 -13.74 20.89
CA GLN A 167 5.25 -13.67 21.67
C GLN A 167 5.34 -12.43 22.56
N GLU A 168 4.91 -11.28 22.04
CA GLU A 168 5.15 -9.97 22.66
C GLU A 168 3.88 -9.35 23.26
N LEU A 169 2.75 -10.04 23.20
CA LEU A 169 1.43 -9.69 23.74
C LEU A 169 0.92 -8.33 23.26
N PHE A 170 0.37 -8.31 22.04
CA PHE A 170 -0.35 -7.17 21.48
C PHE A 170 -1.51 -7.64 20.57
N LEU A 171 -2.48 -6.78 20.35
CA LEU A 171 -3.60 -7.04 19.42
C LEU A 171 -3.19 -6.65 18.00
N VAL A 172 -3.68 -7.40 16.98
CA VAL A 172 -3.46 -7.03 15.57
C VAL A 172 -4.77 -6.96 14.83
N ALA A 173 -5.06 -5.80 14.24
CA ALA A 173 -6.23 -5.62 13.39
C ALA A 173 -5.82 -5.57 11.92
N TYR A 174 -6.58 -6.25 11.06
CA TYR A 174 -6.38 -6.31 9.61
C TYR A 174 -7.65 -5.84 8.90
N PRO A 175 -7.83 -4.53 8.66
CA PRO A 175 -8.88 -4.04 7.79
C PRO A 175 -8.75 -4.64 6.39
N ALA A 176 -9.87 -4.98 5.75
CA ALA A 176 -9.93 -5.71 4.50
C ALA A 176 -10.56 -4.89 3.38
N GLN A 177 -9.82 -4.59 2.33
CA GLN A 177 -10.42 -4.09 1.10
C GLN A 177 -11.20 -5.18 0.38
N SER A 178 -12.40 -4.84 -0.08
CA SER A 178 -13.29 -5.78 -0.76
C SER A 178 -13.24 -5.65 -2.27
N LEU A 179 -13.58 -6.74 -2.98
CA LEU A 179 -13.75 -6.72 -4.43
C LEU A 179 -14.93 -5.85 -4.89
N SER A 180 -15.89 -5.56 -4.01
CA SER A 180 -17.01 -4.68 -4.32
C SER A 180 -16.62 -3.20 -4.38
N THR A 181 -15.58 -2.79 -3.64
CA THR A 181 -15.06 -1.42 -3.62
C THR A 181 -13.89 -1.24 -4.57
N SER A 182 -13.06 -2.26 -4.74
CA SER A 182 -11.87 -2.22 -5.60
C SER A 182 -11.65 -3.57 -6.27
N ALA A 183 -11.66 -3.62 -7.60
CA ALA A 183 -11.43 -4.85 -8.38
C ALA A 183 -10.07 -5.51 -8.10
N THR A 184 -9.14 -4.78 -7.52
CA THR A 184 -7.79 -5.22 -7.13
C THR A 184 -7.57 -5.21 -5.63
N LYS A 185 -8.62 -4.98 -4.83
CA LYS A 185 -8.50 -4.81 -3.38
C LYS A 185 -7.43 -3.80 -2.97
N CYS A 186 -7.21 -2.77 -3.78
CA CYS A 186 -6.28 -1.69 -3.45
C CYS A 186 -6.98 -0.63 -2.59
N TRP A 187 -6.26 -0.08 -1.62
CA TRP A 187 -6.65 1.14 -0.94
C TRP A 187 -6.64 2.31 -1.93
N SER A 188 -7.60 3.21 -1.82
CA SER A 188 -7.80 4.34 -2.74
C SER A 188 -6.94 5.55 -2.38
N TRP A 189 -5.68 5.32 -2.02
CA TRP A 189 -4.74 6.30 -1.46
C TRP A 189 -4.51 7.55 -2.33
N PHE A 190 -4.83 7.50 -3.62
CA PHE A 190 -4.73 8.60 -4.59
C PHE A 190 -6.04 9.38 -4.74
N ASN A 191 -7.14 8.95 -4.11
CA ASN A 191 -8.40 9.66 -4.17
C ASN A 191 -8.41 10.78 -3.12
N PRO A 192 -8.68 12.06 -3.47
CA PRO A 192 -8.71 13.17 -2.51
C PRO A 192 -9.66 12.98 -1.33
N GLU A 193 -10.77 12.27 -1.50
CA GLU A 193 -11.72 11.96 -0.41
C GLU A 193 -11.12 10.95 0.60
N ASP A 194 -10.30 10.02 0.11
CA ASP A 194 -9.61 9.01 0.92
C ASP A 194 -8.26 9.50 1.49
N GLN A 195 -8.04 10.82 1.45
CA GLN A 195 -6.90 11.49 2.07
C GLN A 195 -7.32 12.50 3.16
N GLN A 196 -8.55 12.38 3.66
CA GLN A 196 -9.11 13.35 4.60
C GLN A 196 -9.58 12.68 5.88
N ARG A 197 -9.36 13.38 7.00
CA ARG A 197 -9.94 12.98 8.29
C ARG A 197 -11.46 13.01 8.21
N GLY A 198 -12.11 11.96 8.72
CA GLY A 198 -13.57 11.85 8.80
C GLY A 198 -14.26 11.49 7.49
N ARG A 199 -13.51 11.09 6.45
CA ARG A 199 -14.07 10.71 5.15
C ARG A 199 -13.45 9.40 4.66
N GLY A 200 -14.18 8.68 3.79
CA GLY A 200 -13.73 7.53 3.04
C GLY A 200 -13.04 6.44 3.88
N GLU A 201 -12.06 5.80 3.30
CA GLU A 201 -11.29 4.71 3.94
C GLU A 201 -10.59 5.15 5.24
N PRO A 202 -9.99 6.35 5.36
CA PRO A 202 -9.41 6.80 6.62
C PRO A 202 -10.41 6.89 7.78
N ALA A 203 -11.66 7.28 7.53
CA ALA A 203 -12.69 7.30 8.56
C ALA A 203 -13.01 5.89 9.04
N LEU A 204 -13.18 4.94 8.12
CA LEU A 204 -13.46 3.53 8.41
C LEU A 204 -12.32 2.87 9.20
N ILE A 205 -11.05 3.07 8.78
CA ILE A 205 -9.88 2.52 9.48
C ILE A 205 -9.77 3.10 10.90
N ALA A 206 -9.97 4.41 11.06
CA ALA A 206 -9.96 5.05 12.38
C ALA A 206 -11.16 4.60 13.23
N GLY A 207 -12.31 4.35 12.61
CA GLY A 207 -13.50 3.81 13.26
C GLY A 207 -13.27 2.41 13.81
N ILE A 208 -12.73 1.50 13.00
CA ILE A 208 -12.31 0.15 13.42
C ILE A 208 -11.34 0.23 14.60
N THR A 209 -10.32 1.08 14.49
CA THR A 209 -9.32 1.24 15.57
C THR A 209 -10.00 1.65 16.89
N ARG A 210 -10.90 2.64 16.84
CA ARG A 210 -11.63 3.10 18.04
C ARG A 210 -12.63 2.07 18.56
N GLU A 211 -13.26 1.28 17.69
CA GLU A 211 -14.12 0.17 18.07
C GLU A 211 -13.34 -0.86 18.89
N ILE A 212 -12.17 -1.27 18.39
CA ILE A 212 -11.31 -2.22 19.10
C ILE A 212 -10.84 -1.62 20.45
N MET A 213 -10.46 -0.34 20.48
CA MET A 213 -10.08 0.35 21.72
C MET A 213 -11.22 0.44 22.74
N ARG A 214 -12.48 0.48 22.29
CA ARG A 214 -13.66 0.48 23.18
C ARG A 214 -13.99 -0.92 23.71
N ASP A 215 -13.85 -1.94 22.86
CA ASP A 215 -14.36 -3.30 23.14
C ASP A 215 -13.30 -4.19 23.79
N TYR A 216 -12.03 -3.82 23.68
CA TYR A 216 -10.88 -4.51 24.27
C TYR A 216 -10.05 -3.55 25.13
N ALA A 217 -9.32 -4.11 26.10
CA ALA A 217 -8.37 -3.34 26.88
C ALA A 217 -7.13 -3.00 26.02
N VAL A 218 -7.21 -1.91 25.25
CA VAL A 218 -6.09 -1.37 24.47
C VAL A 218 -5.44 -0.26 25.28
N ASP A 219 -4.09 -0.23 25.29
CA ASP A 219 -3.34 0.92 25.80
C ASP A 219 -3.45 2.07 24.78
N PRO A 220 -4.12 3.19 25.11
CA PRO A 220 -4.38 4.26 24.16
C PRO A 220 -3.12 4.98 23.68
N ASP A 221 -2.02 4.87 24.41
CA ASP A 221 -0.74 5.48 24.05
C ASP A 221 0.13 4.56 23.18
N ARG A 222 -0.29 3.32 22.96
CA ARG A 222 0.42 2.31 22.17
C ARG A 222 -0.45 1.75 21.05
N VAL A 223 -0.98 2.64 20.21
CA VAL A 223 -1.75 2.29 18.99
C VAL A 223 -0.91 2.64 17.77
N TYR A 224 -0.68 1.67 16.90
CA TYR A 224 0.22 1.78 15.77
C TYR A 224 -0.46 1.32 14.48
N ILE A 225 0.07 1.77 13.33
CA ILE A 225 -0.44 1.34 12.03
C ILE A 225 0.72 1.10 11.06
N ALA A 226 0.64 0.03 10.28
CA ALA A 226 1.62 -0.25 9.23
C ALA A 226 0.95 -0.85 7.99
N GLY A 227 1.64 -0.81 6.86
CA GLY A 227 1.12 -1.45 5.65
C GLY A 227 2.16 -1.63 4.56
N LEU A 228 1.78 -2.42 3.55
CA LEU A 228 2.56 -2.73 2.36
C LEU A 228 1.97 -2.02 1.14
N SER A 229 2.81 -1.40 0.29
CA SER A 229 2.37 -0.87 -1.01
C SER A 229 1.24 0.16 -0.86
N ALA A 230 0.06 -0.08 -1.44
CA ALA A 230 -1.14 0.75 -1.23
C ALA A 230 -1.50 0.85 0.27
N GLY A 231 -1.33 -0.23 1.04
CA GLY A 231 -1.51 -0.21 2.50
C GLY A 231 -0.47 0.65 3.22
N GLY A 232 0.77 0.70 2.72
CA GLY A 232 1.81 1.61 3.20
C GLY A 232 1.49 3.08 2.92
N ALA A 233 0.95 3.39 1.74
CA ALA A 233 0.44 4.71 1.41
C ALA A 233 -0.74 5.11 2.30
N ALA A 234 -1.68 4.18 2.54
CA ALA A 234 -2.79 4.38 3.48
C ALA A 234 -2.29 4.60 4.92
N ALA A 235 -1.24 3.89 5.37
CA ALA A 235 -0.61 4.12 6.67
C ALA A 235 -0.01 5.54 6.78
N SER A 236 0.62 6.05 5.70
CA SER A 236 1.10 7.44 5.64
C SER A 236 -0.07 8.43 5.77
N ILE A 237 -1.19 8.17 5.09
CA ILE A 237 -2.41 8.99 5.20
C ILE A 237 -2.95 8.98 6.64
N MET A 238 -2.99 7.80 7.28
CA MET A 238 -3.48 7.67 8.66
C MET A 238 -2.59 8.42 9.65
N GLY A 239 -1.28 8.36 9.50
CA GLY A 239 -0.35 9.15 10.30
C GLY A 239 -0.58 10.66 10.16
N ALA A 240 -0.84 11.12 8.93
CA ALA A 240 -1.10 12.53 8.65
C ALA A 240 -2.47 13.01 9.14
N THR A 241 -3.51 12.19 8.98
CA THR A 241 -4.90 12.60 9.26
C THR A 241 -5.38 12.27 10.68
N TYR A 242 -4.74 11.31 11.36
CA TYR A 242 -5.05 10.88 12.72
C TYR A 242 -3.81 10.79 13.63
N PRO A 243 -2.98 11.86 13.73
CA PRO A 243 -1.81 11.88 14.58
C PRO A 243 -2.15 11.77 16.08
N ASP A 244 -3.40 12.07 16.44
CA ASP A 244 -3.96 11.91 17.78
C ASP A 244 -4.36 10.45 18.08
N LEU A 245 -4.41 9.56 17.09
CA LEU A 245 -4.79 8.17 17.27
C LEU A 245 -3.58 7.24 17.23
N TYR A 246 -2.64 7.46 16.29
CA TYR A 246 -1.50 6.58 16.08
C TYR A 246 -0.22 7.16 16.67
N ALA A 247 0.41 6.37 17.55
CA ALA A 247 1.67 6.74 18.21
C ALA A 247 2.88 6.64 17.29
N ALA A 248 2.84 5.74 16.30
CA ALA A 248 3.83 5.60 15.24
C ALA A 248 3.23 4.88 14.02
N ILE A 249 3.88 5.05 12.85
CA ILE A 249 3.49 4.38 11.61
C ILE A 249 4.65 3.60 10.98
N GLY A 250 4.31 2.52 10.26
CA GLY A 250 5.23 1.71 9.46
C GLY A 250 4.83 1.72 7.98
N VAL A 251 5.76 2.07 7.09
CA VAL A 251 5.53 2.15 5.65
C VAL A 251 6.47 1.18 4.94
N HIS A 252 5.94 0.11 4.36
CA HIS A 252 6.74 -0.82 3.55
C HIS A 252 6.41 -0.65 2.07
N SER A 253 7.39 -0.27 1.24
CA SER A 253 7.22 -0.07 -0.21
C SER A 253 5.98 0.79 -0.56
N GLY A 254 5.69 1.79 0.28
CA GLY A 254 4.54 2.68 0.16
C GLY A 254 4.93 4.05 -0.42
N LEU A 255 4.02 5.02 -0.26
CA LEU A 255 4.17 6.39 -0.76
C LEU A 255 3.84 7.41 0.35
N ALA A 256 4.32 8.62 0.18
CA ALA A 256 4.02 9.72 1.09
C ALA A 256 2.54 10.16 1.00
N TYR A 257 2.02 10.73 2.09
CA TYR A 257 0.74 11.42 2.08
C TYR A 257 0.74 12.54 1.02
N GLY A 258 -0.31 12.60 0.21
CA GLY A 258 -0.45 13.60 -0.85
C GLY A 258 0.44 13.38 -2.08
N ALA A 259 1.05 12.20 -2.24
CA ALA A 259 1.88 11.87 -3.40
C ALA A 259 1.10 11.86 -4.72
N ALA A 260 -0.23 11.72 -4.69
CA ALA A 260 -1.11 11.75 -5.84
C ALA A 260 -2.51 12.24 -5.46
N ASP A 261 -3.28 12.71 -6.42
CA ASP A 261 -4.65 13.19 -6.27
C ASP A 261 -5.62 12.62 -7.34
N ASP A 262 -5.09 11.80 -8.25
CA ASP A 262 -5.85 11.04 -9.24
C ASP A 262 -5.08 9.80 -9.71
N MET A 263 -5.70 8.97 -10.55
CA MET A 263 -5.08 7.74 -11.09
C MET A 263 -3.82 8.02 -11.92
N ALA A 264 -3.78 9.11 -12.66
CA ALA A 264 -2.64 9.43 -13.53
C ALA A 264 -1.42 9.84 -12.69
N SER A 265 -1.62 10.72 -11.73
CA SER A 265 -0.59 11.12 -10.76
C SER A 265 -0.16 9.95 -9.88
N ALA A 266 -1.08 9.01 -9.54
CA ALA A 266 -0.74 7.79 -8.81
C ALA A 266 0.25 6.91 -9.58
N LEU A 267 -0.02 6.66 -10.88
CA LEU A 267 0.90 5.90 -11.73
C LEU A 267 2.25 6.61 -11.86
N ALA A 268 2.25 7.94 -12.02
CA ALA A 268 3.48 8.73 -12.06
C ALA A 268 4.26 8.61 -10.75
N ALA A 269 3.59 8.77 -9.60
CA ALA A 269 4.19 8.66 -8.28
C ALA A 269 4.80 7.27 -8.03
N MET A 270 4.10 6.21 -8.44
CA MET A 270 4.64 4.86 -8.34
C MET A 270 5.91 4.66 -9.15
N HIS A 271 6.02 5.25 -10.35
CA HIS A 271 7.15 5.00 -11.25
C HIS A 271 8.35 5.92 -11.05
N GLN A 272 8.14 7.14 -10.58
CA GLN A 272 9.21 8.15 -10.50
C GLN A 272 9.17 9.01 -9.22
N GLY A 273 8.32 8.64 -8.26
CA GLY A 273 8.05 9.43 -7.08
C GLY A 273 6.97 10.48 -7.31
N GLY A 274 6.20 10.75 -6.26
CA GLY A 274 5.17 11.78 -6.20
C GLY A 274 5.60 12.85 -5.22
N MET A 275 5.70 14.10 -5.68
CA MET A 275 5.84 15.22 -4.76
C MET A 275 4.53 15.44 -4.02
N PRO A 276 4.55 15.70 -2.70
CA PRO A 276 3.37 16.12 -1.99
C PRO A 276 2.71 17.29 -2.72
N THR A 277 1.42 17.15 -3.04
CA THR A 277 0.68 18.23 -3.71
C THR A 277 0.55 19.40 -2.74
N SER A 278 0.40 20.65 -3.26
CA SER A 278 0.17 21.85 -2.43
C SER A 278 -1.07 21.70 -1.52
N PHE A 279 -1.97 20.77 -1.81
CA PHE A 279 -3.08 20.40 -0.95
C PHE A 279 -2.64 19.64 0.31
N ALA A 280 -1.61 18.80 0.21
CA ALA A 280 -1.05 18.09 1.37
C ALA A 280 -0.40 19.08 2.36
N ASP A 281 0.36 20.05 1.86
CA ASP A 281 0.98 21.09 2.68
C ASP A 281 -0.02 21.93 3.50
N GLN A 282 -1.18 22.24 2.92
CA GLN A 282 -2.22 23.04 3.61
C GLN A 282 -3.04 22.20 4.61
N ARG A 283 -3.25 20.91 4.35
CA ARG A 283 -4.07 20.02 5.20
C ARG A 283 -3.29 19.39 6.35
N TYR A 284 -1.98 19.26 6.18
CA TYR A 284 -1.09 18.70 7.19
C TYR A 284 -0.83 19.66 8.37
N ARG A 285 -1.10 20.96 8.19
CA ARG A 285 -0.90 21.98 9.24
C ARG A 285 -2.11 22.00 10.18
N GLY A 286 -1.86 21.82 11.47
CA GLY A 286 -2.84 22.07 12.51
C GLY A 286 -3.32 23.54 12.46
N SER A 287 -4.32 23.88 13.28
CA SER A 287 -4.88 25.24 13.37
C SER A 287 -3.84 26.30 13.77
N ASP A 288 -2.70 25.89 14.32
CA ASP A 288 -1.54 26.70 14.70
C ASP A 288 -0.43 26.73 13.62
N GLY A 289 -0.66 26.09 12.47
CA GLY A 289 0.31 26.02 11.37
C GLY A 289 1.42 24.99 11.59
N THR A 290 1.40 24.24 12.70
CA THR A 290 2.35 23.16 12.99
C THR A 290 1.69 21.80 12.76
N ALA A 291 2.37 20.92 12.03
CA ALA A 291 1.96 19.51 11.92
C ALA A 291 2.76 18.69 12.94
N PRO A 292 2.11 17.85 13.76
CA PRO A 292 2.84 16.99 14.66
C PRO A 292 3.65 15.95 13.88
N LEU A 293 4.89 15.74 14.24
CA LEU A 293 5.70 14.64 13.73
C LEU A 293 5.19 13.34 14.33
N VAL A 294 4.62 12.46 13.49
CA VAL A 294 4.31 11.08 13.89
C VAL A 294 5.55 10.22 13.62
N PRO A 295 6.11 9.55 14.63
CA PRO A 295 7.22 8.64 14.46
C PRO A 295 6.97 7.64 13.32
N THR A 296 7.95 7.50 12.40
CA THR A 296 7.76 6.74 11.17
C THR A 296 8.97 5.84 10.88
N ILE A 297 8.71 4.55 10.64
CA ILE A 297 9.69 3.59 10.11
C ILE A 297 9.33 3.19 8.69
N VAL A 298 10.32 3.26 7.79
CA VAL A 298 10.15 2.99 6.36
C VAL A 298 11.04 1.82 5.93
N PHE A 299 10.48 0.88 5.15
CA PHE A 299 11.21 -0.18 4.46
C PHE A 299 10.99 -0.06 2.96
N HIS A 300 12.06 -0.20 2.15
CA HIS A 300 11.94 -0.23 0.70
C HIS A 300 13.09 -1.02 0.06
N GLY A 301 12.78 -1.85 -0.93
CA GLY A 301 13.78 -2.50 -1.77
C GLY A 301 14.29 -1.56 -2.86
N ASP A 302 15.62 -1.44 -3.04
CA ASP A 302 16.19 -0.57 -4.08
C ASP A 302 16.02 -1.10 -5.51
N SER A 303 15.59 -2.35 -5.65
CA SER A 303 15.22 -2.99 -6.93
C SER A 303 13.71 -3.14 -7.11
N ASP A 304 12.91 -2.39 -6.34
CA ASP A 304 11.46 -2.36 -6.47
C ASP A 304 11.05 -1.71 -7.80
N SER A 305 10.46 -2.52 -8.69
CA SER A 305 10.01 -2.08 -10.02
C SER A 305 8.51 -1.72 -10.06
N THR A 306 7.81 -1.86 -8.94
CA THR A 306 6.38 -1.55 -8.79
C THR A 306 6.18 -0.15 -8.19
N VAL A 307 6.84 0.12 -7.07
CA VAL A 307 6.90 1.42 -6.44
C VAL A 307 8.37 1.85 -6.38
N ASN A 308 8.69 2.92 -7.10
CA ASN A 308 10.07 3.41 -7.19
C ASN A 308 10.64 3.71 -5.80
N PRO A 309 11.88 3.27 -5.49
CA PRO A 309 12.51 3.46 -4.19
C PRO A 309 12.60 4.92 -3.72
N VAL A 310 12.58 5.89 -4.64
CA VAL A 310 12.55 7.32 -4.31
C VAL A 310 11.37 7.69 -3.41
N ASN A 311 10.27 6.91 -3.43
CA ASN A 311 9.12 7.13 -2.57
C ASN A 311 9.46 6.93 -1.08
N ALA A 312 10.42 6.07 -0.74
CA ALA A 312 10.89 5.94 0.64
C ALA A 312 11.54 7.24 1.14
N ASP A 313 12.39 7.86 0.32
CA ASP A 313 13.01 9.15 0.64
C ASP A 313 11.95 10.26 0.77
N GLN A 314 10.91 10.19 -0.06
CA GLN A 314 9.81 11.16 -0.02
C GLN A 314 8.92 11.02 1.22
N VAL A 315 8.69 9.79 1.73
CA VAL A 315 8.01 9.58 3.02
C VAL A 315 8.80 10.25 4.16
N ILE A 316 10.10 10.07 4.19
CA ILE A 316 10.97 10.71 5.18
C ILE A 316 10.97 12.24 5.00
N ALA A 317 11.16 12.73 3.76
CA ALA A 317 11.22 14.16 3.46
C ALA A 317 9.90 14.90 3.74
N ALA A 318 8.76 14.21 3.60
CA ALA A 318 7.44 14.75 3.92
C ALA A 318 7.16 14.84 5.42
N SER A 319 7.99 14.21 6.27
CA SER A 319 7.80 14.22 7.72
C SER A 319 8.08 15.62 8.31
N PRO A 320 7.16 16.19 9.10
CA PRO A 320 7.35 17.50 9.72
C PRO A 320 8.63 17.54 10.54
N GLY A 321 9.39 18.62 10.42
CA GLY A 321 10.58 18.83 11.23
C GLY A 321 11.80 17.96 10.86
N VAL A 322 11.76 17.17 9.77
CA VAL A 322 12.88 16.31 9.36
C VAL A 322 14.21 17.07 9.19
N ALA A 323 14.14 18.33 8.72
CA ALA A 323 15.34 19.17 8.53
C ALA A 323 16.09 19.50 9.84
N GLN A 324 15.46 19.35 11.00
CA GLN A 324 16.06 19.54 12.32
C GLN A 324 16.69 18.25 12.86
N LEU A 325 16.49 17.10 12.22
CA LEU A 325 17.01 15.83 12.63
C LEU A 325 18.39 15.57 12.03
N ARG A 326 19.25 14.85 12.79
CA ARG A 326 20.56 14.40 12.30
C ARG A 326 20.44 13.00 11.72
N GLU A 327 20.80 12.85 10.46
CA GLU A 327 20.89 11.53 9.82
C GLU A 327 22.19 10.82 10.21
N SER A 328 22.07 9.51 10.51
CA SER A 328 23.19 8.57 10.61
C SER A 328 22.86 7.29 9.87
N ARG A 329 23.81 6.75 9.09
CA ARG A 329 23.63 5.57 8.24
C ARG A 329 24.42 4.40 8.76
N ILE A 330 23.76 3.26 8.89
CA ILE A 330 24.32 2.02 9.42
C ILE A 330 24.12 0.94 8.36
N PRO A 331 25.20 0.47 7.68
CA PRO A 331 25.09 -0.67 6.79
C PRO A 331 24.97 -1.96 7.59
N GLY A 332 24.29 -2.94 7.02
CA GLY A 332 24.15 -4.26 7.61
C GLY A 332 23.76 -5.31 6.58
N GLU A 333 23.58 -6.53 7.07
CA GLU A 333 23.16 -7.68 6.28
C GLU A 333 22.20 -8.53 7.12
N SER A 334 21.10 -8.97 6.52
CA SER A 334 20.17 -9.89 7.15
C SER A 334 20.74 -11.28 7.27
N ALA A 335 20.19 -12.12 8.12
CA ALA A 335 20.58 -13.53 8.22
C ALA A 335 20.43 -14.30 6.89
N GLY A 336 19.55 -13.85 6.00
CA GLY A 336 19.33 -14.42 4.67
C GLY A 336 20.24 -13.83 3.57
N GLY A 337 21.20 -12.95 3.91
CA GLY A 337 22.20 -12.42 2.99
C GLY A 337 21.75 -11.19 2.18
N ILE A 338 20.63 -10.56 2.53
CA ILE A 338 20.25 -9.28 1.94
C ILE A 338 20.92 -8.14 2.69
N ARG A 339 21.78 -7.39 1.99
CA ARG A 339 22.40 -6.19 2.54
C ARG A 339 21.36 -5.08 2.66
N TYR A 340 21.56 -4.20 3.65
CA TYR A 340 20.71 -3.03 3.83
C TYR A 340 21.49 -1.82 4.31
N THR A 341 20.92 -0.65 4.11
CA THR A 341 21.34 0.59 4.78
C THR A 341 20.19 1.04 5.66
N ARG A 342 20.43 1.13 6.98
CA ARG A 342 19.49 1.69 7.96
C ARG A 342 19.90 3.11 8.26
N SER A 343 19.03 4.08 7.97
CA SER A 343 19.20 5.49 8.32
C SER A 343 18.36 5.81 9.56
N LEU A 344 18.99 6.41 10.56
CA LEU A 344 18.32 6.93 11.76
C LEU A 344 18.34 8.45 11.68
N TYR A 345 17.20 9.08 11.91
CA TYR A 345 17.05 10.53 11.99
C TYR A 345 16.79 10.92 13.44
N THR A 346 17.79 11.43 14.12
CA THR A 346 17.79 11.67 15.57
C THR A 346 17.61 13.14 15.90
N ASP A 347 16.81 13.44 16.94
CA ASP A 347 16.71 14.77 17.54
C ASP A 347 17.91 15.09 18.45
N GLU A 348 17.91 16.29 19.02
CA GLU A 348 18.97 16.75 19.96
C GLU A 348 19.05 15.93 21.26
N ASN A 349 17.96 15.24 21.62
CA ASN A 349 17.88 14.38 22.80
C ASN A 349 18.30 12.92 22.50
N GLY A 350 18.71 12.64 21.24
CA GLY A 350 19.11 11.30 20.82
C GLY A 350 17.95 10.36 20.54
N ARG A 351 16.68 10.83 20.48
CA ARG A 351 15.54 10.04 20.03
C ARG A 351 15.52 9.98 18.52
N ALA A 352 15.18 8.83 17.95
CA ALA A 352 15.08 8.63 16.50
C ALA A 352 13.61 8.53 16.05
N PRO A 353 12.90 9.65 15.86
CA PRO A 353 11.50 9.62 15.43
C PRO A 353 11.32 9.12 14.00
N LEU A 354 12.37 9.13 13.15
CA LEU A 354 12.31 8.60 11.81
C LEU A 354 13.42 7.56 11.60
N GLU A 355 13.06 6.47 10.95
CA GLU A 355 13.96 5.37 10.61
C GLU A 355 13.66 4.87 9.20
N GLN A 356 14.70 4.66 8.37
CA GLN A 356 14.55 4.18 7.00
C GLN A 356 15.47 2.98 6.75
N TRP A 357 14.93 1.95 6.12
CA TRP A 357 15.65 0.76 5.69
C TRP A 357 15.60 0.63 4.17
N ILE A 358 16.75 0.78 3.52
CA ILE A 358 16.89 0.48 2.10
C ILE A 358 17.51 -0.92 1.96
N LEU A 359 16.75 -1.82 1.34
CA LEU A 359 17.08 -3.25 1.21
C LEU A 359 17.69 -3.47 -0.17
N HIS A 360 19.01 -3.76 -0.20
CA HIS A 360 19.77 -3.81 -1.45
C HIS A 360 19.47 -5.07 -2.26
N GLY A 361 19.01 -4.89 -3.50
CA GLY A 361 18.60 -5.97 -4.40
C GLY A 361 17.22 -6.55 -4.13
N ALA A 362 16.51 -6.08 -3.10
CA ALA A 362 15.15 -6.51 -2.83
C ALA A 362 14.14 -5.81 -3.75
N GLY A 363 13.08 -6.53 -4.13
CA GLY A 363 11.96 -6.04 -4.93
C GLY A 363 10.78 -5.58 -4.08
N HIS A 364 9.57 -5.57 -4.70
CA HIS A 364 8.31 -5.16 -4.09
C HIS A 364 7.74 -6.29 -3.22
N ALA A 365 8.25 -6.43 -1.98
CA ALA A 365 7.87 -7.53 -1.10
C ALA A 365 8.15 -7.17 0.37
N TRP A 366 7.35 -7.72 1.29
CA TRP A 366 7.55 -7.58 2.74
C TRP A 366 8.84 -8.29 3.18
N SER A 367 9.77 -7.53 3.70
CA SER A 367 11.09 -8.03 4.08
C SER A 367 11.04 -8.95 5.29
N GLY A 368 11.74 -10.08 5.22
CA GLY A 368 11.77 -11.10 6.28
C GLY A 368 10.44 -11.84 6.46
N GLY A 369 9.49 -11.70 5.52
CA GLY A 369 8.19 -12.34 5.60
C GLY A 369 8.21 -13.85 5.35
N SER A 370 7.08 -14.51 5.60
CA SER A 370 6.89 -15.95 5.32
C SER A 370 6.46 -16.18 3.87
N PRO A 371 6.97 -17.23 3.20
CA PRO A 371 6.46 -17.66 1.89
C PRO A 371 5.02 -18.18 1.93
N ASP A 372 4.41 -18.35 3.11
CA ASP A 372 3.01 -18.73 3.27
C ASP A 372 2.04 -17.60 2.88
N GLY A 373 2.52 -16.36 2.78
CA GLY A 373 1.80 -15.22 2.25
C GLY A 373 2.45 -14.67 0.99
N SER A 374 1.65 -13.95 0.19
CA SER A 374 2.12 -13.33 -1.05
C SER A 374 2.95 -12.07 -0.79
N TYR A 375 3.73 -11.64 -1.78
CA TYR A 375 4.57 -10.44 -1.73
C TYR A 375 5.51 -10.39 -0.51
N THR A 376 6.27 -11.47 -0.30
CA THR A 376 7.25 -11.59 0.78
C THR A 376 8.66 -11.88 0.25
N GLU A 377 9.70 -11.38 0.94
CA GLU A 377 11.11 -11.69 0.71
C GLU A 377 11.68 -12.32 2.00
N PRO A 378 11.66 -13.65 2.13
CA PRO A 378 12.04 -14.34 3.38
C PRO A 378 13.49 -14.13 3.80
N ARG A 379 14.38 -13.79 2.86
CA ARG A 379 15.81 -13.57 3.14
C ARG A 379 16.10 -12.18 3.72
N GLY A 380 15.14 -11.25 3.64
CA GLY A 380 15.31 -9.89 4.11
C GLY A 380 15.38 -9.78 5.64
N SER A 381 15.68 -8.57 6.12
CA SER A 381 15.53 -8.22 7.54
C SER A 381 14.06 -8.36 7.95
N ASP A 382 13.79 -8.84 9.15
CA ASP A 382 12.43 -9.05 9.66
C ASP A 382 11.74 -7.69 9.91
N ALA A 383 11.02 -7.19 8.90
CA ALA A 383 10.35 -5.90 8.95
C ALA A 383 9.28 -5.85 10.05
N SER A 384 8.59 -6.96 10.32
CA SER A 384 7.58 -7.03 11.38
C SER A 384 8.21 -6.82 12.76
N ARG A 385 9.31 -7.50 13.05
CA ARG A 385 10.04 -7.37 14.31
C ARG A 385 10.68 -5.99 14.47
N GLU A 386 11.25 -5.44 13.41
CA GLU A 386 11.87 -4.11 13.45
C GLU A 386 10.82 -3.00 13.57
N MET A 387 9.67 -3.12 12.91
CA MET A 387 8.55 -2.21 13.11
C MET A 387 8.03 -2.29 14.54
N LEU A 388 7.83 -3.48 15.08
CA LEU A 388 7.41 -3.64 16.49
C LEU A 388 8.43 -3.03 17.44
N ARG A 389 9.74 -3.30 17.26
CA ARG A 389 10.81 -2.68 18.06
C ARG A 389 10.71 -1.16 18.02
N PHE A 390 10.54 -0.58 16.83
CA PHE A 390 10.37 0.86 16.67
C PHE A 390 9.11 1.37 17.36
N PHE A 391 7.99 0.71 17.17
CA PHE A 391 6.72 1.09 17.77
C PHE A 391 6.80 1.13 19.31
N MET A 392 7.39 0.10 19.92
CA MET A 392 7.50 0.04 21.39
C MET A 392 8.42 1.13 21.99
N GLN A 393 9.24 1.79 21.17
CA GLN A 393 10.05 2.95 21.57
C GLN A 393 9.29 4.28 21.45
N HIS A 394 8.12 4.27 20.82
CA HIS A 394 7.33 5.47 20.52
C HIS A 394 5.89 5.32 21.02
N ALA A 395 5.70 5.40 22.34
CA ALA A 395 4.37 5.61 22.90
C ALA A 395 3.99 7.10 22.78
N ARG A 396 2.70 7.40 22.65
CA ARG A 396 2.24 8.78 22.76
C ARG A 396 2.49 9.24 24.19
N SER A 397 3.19 10.36 24.35
CA SER A 397 3.21 11.03 25.65
C SER A 397 1.80 11.54 25.93
N ALA A 398 1.24 11.22 27.08
CA ALA A 398 0.06 11.93 27.56
C ALA A 398 0.35 13.44 27.41
N ALA A 399 -0.51 14.14 26.68
CA ALA A 399 -0.41 15.59 26.61
C ALA A 399 -0.49 16.12 28.05
N ALA A 400 0.62 16.72 28.48
CA ALA A 400 0.75 17.29 29.82
C ALA A 400 -0.20 18.48 30.00
#